data_68de760b3675bf5da1af0b07b3f7795c
#
_entry.id   68de760b3675bf5da1af0b07b3f7795c
#
_cell.length_a   1.000
_cell.length_b   1.000
_cell.length_c   1.000
_cell.angle_alpha   90.00
_cell.angle_beta   90.00
_cell.angle_gamma   90.00
#
_symmetry.space_group_name_H-M   'P 1'
#
loop_
_entity.id
_entity.type
_entity.pdbx_description
1 polymer ?
#
loop_
_entity_poly.entity_id
_entity_poly.type
_entity_poly.pdbx_seq_one_letter_code
_entity_poly.pdbx_strand_id
1 'polypeptide(L)'
;MSQSEKHVSLWGGRFSGGPSQALAALSVSTHFDFRLAHVDIAGSHAHADELHRVGLLTDQECADMHDALARLDADVASGAFVPAADDEDVHTALERGLIERAGATLGGKLRAGRSRNDQIATLIRVYLREEARHLAGRVLDIAQALVGQAVRAGDAVMPGRTHMQHAQPVLVAHHLLAHVWPLLRDVARLRDWDKRAAISPYGSGALAGNTLGMDPRRIAAALGFTDSVENSIDGTAARDVVAEFAFVCAQIGIDISRLSEEIVIWNTKEFGYVTLDDSYSTGSSIMPQKKNPDVAELARGKAGRLIGDLTGLLAVLKGIPLAYDRDLQEDKEPVFDQIDTLDVLCPAVAGMIDTMTIHLDRLEELAPQGFSLATDIAEWLVKQGVPFRDAHEISGACVRLAEARGVELADLTDEELAQASSALTPEVRSVLTVEGSVGARRGRGGTAPERVREQIAEAEAGLADARGWAATALR
;
A
#
# COMPACT_ATOMS: atom_id res chain seq x y z
N MET A 1 17.67 54.75 -16.06
CA MET A 1 16.91 54.29 -14.87
C MET A 1 16.12 53.10 -15.34
N SER A 2 16.61 51.89 -15.09
CA SER A 2 15.94 50.66 -15.46
C SER A 2 14.70 50.50 -14.58
N GLN A 3 13.53 50.34 -15.20
CA GLN A 3 12.35 49.83 -14.50
C GLN A 3 12.67 48.40 -14.08
N SER A 4 12.98 48.20 -12.78
CA SER A 4 12.94 46.87 -12.20
C SER A 4 11.52 46.35 -12.36
N GLU A 5 11.36 45.24 -13.08
CA GLU A 5 10.12 44.48 -13.14
C GLU A 5 9.67 44.24 -11.70
N LYS A 6 8.54 44.87 -11.34
CA LYS A 6 7.93 44.67 -10.03
C LYS A 6 7.42 43.24 -9.99
N HIS A 7 8.10 42.38 -9.25
CA HIS A 7 7.56 41.14 -8.82
C HIS A 7 6.18 41.37 -8.19
N VAL A 8 5.13 40.88 -8.81
CA VAL A 8 3.77 40.97 -8.30
C VAL A 8 3.59 39.77 -7.36
N SER A 9 3.93 39.94 -6.07
CA SER A 9 3.51 38.96 -5.09
C SER A 9 1.98 38.95 -5.03
N LEU A 10 1.37 37.79 -5.06
CA LEU A 10 -0.07 37.57 -5.15
C LEU A 10 -0.89 38.20 -4.01
N TRP A 11 -0.24 38.58 -2.89
CA TRP A 11 -0.83 39.15 -1.69
C TRP A 11 -0.23 40.51 -1.27
N GLY A 12 0.39 41.21 -2.22
CA GLY A 12 1.19 42.41 -1.96
C GLY A 12 0.41 43.68 -1.69
N GLY A 13 -0.91 43.75 -1.92
CA GLY A 13 -1.67 45.01 -1.88
C GLY A 13 -1.69 45.76 -0.54
N ARG A 14 -1.48 45.08 0.60
CA ARG A 14 -1.44 45.67 1.95
C ARG A 14 0.00 45.92 2.45
N PHE A 15 0.97 45.21 1.90
CA PHE A 15 2.34 45.22 2.39
C PHE A 15 3.23 46.20 1.59
N SER A 16 4.11 46.91 2.28
CA SER A 16 5.03 47.88 1.69
C SER A 16 6.30 47.24 1.14
N GLY A 17 6.53 45.94 1.36
CA GLY A 17 7.69 45.18 0.88
C GLY A 17 7.40 43.68 0.73
N GLY A 18 8.30 42.96 0.07
CA GLY A 18 8.22 41.49 -0.06
C GLY A 18 8.62 40.76 1.23
N PRO A 19 8.43 39.41 1.26
CA PRO A 19 8.84 38.58 2.40
C PRO A 19 10.34 38.64 2.65
N SER A 20 10.76 38.47 3.90
CA SER A 20 12.19 38.32 4.20
C SER A 20 12.73 37.05 3.54
N GLN A 21 14.03 36.99 3.27
CA GLN A 21 14.68 35.80 2.72
C GLN A 21 14.45 34.55 3.59
N ALA A 22 14.43 34.71 4.93
CA ALA A 22 14.16 33.60 5.83
C ALA A 22 12.71 33.08 5.72
N LEU A 23 11.72 33.99 5.60
CA LEU A 23 10.32 33.59 5.38
C LEU A 23 10.14 32.95 4.00
N ALA A 24 10.77 33.47 2.96
CA ALA A 24 10.73 32.89 1.62
C ALA A 24 11.30 31.46 1.64
N ALA A 25 12.47 31.26 2.24
CA ALA A 25 13.10 29.94 2.35
C ALA A 25 12.23 28.92 3.13
N LEU A 26 11.50 29.39 4.16
CA LEU A 26 10.58 28.53 4.94
C LEU A 26 9.29 28.20 4.16
N SER A 27 8.91 29.04 3.20
CA SER A 27 7.61 29.00 2.53
C SER A 27 7.64 28.27 1.18
N VAL A 28 8.77 28.20 0.51
CA VAL A 28 8.90 27.59 -0.82
C VAL A 28 8.66 26.09 -0.75
N SER A 29 7.73 25.60 -1.57
CA SER A 29 7.31 24.19 -1.63
C SER A 29 7.46 23.56 -3.03
N THR A 30 7.88 24.32 -4.03
CA THR A 30 7.98 23.83 -5.42
C THR A 30 8.84 22.57 -5.58
N HIS A 31 9.81 22.34 -4.69
CA HIS A 31 10.71 21.20 -4.73
C HIS A 31 10.01 19.85 -4.40
N PHE A 32 8.84 19.87 -3.75
CA PHE A 32 8.04 18.67 -3.51
C PHE A 32 6.64 18.74 -4.12
N ASP A 33 6.01 19.93 -4.23
CA ASP A 33 4.61 20.03 -4.65
C ASP A 33 4.41 20.16 -6.17
N PHE A 34 5.48 20.39 -6.95
CA PHE A 34 5.37 20.51 -8.41
C PHE A 34 4.86 19.24 -9.09
N ARG A 35 4.92 18.08 -8.42
CA ARG A 35 4.27 16.83 -8.88
C ARG A 35 2.75 16.94 -9.03
N LEU A 36 2.12 17.94 -8.39
CA LEU A 36 0.69 18.23 -8.51
C LEU A 36 0.33 19.05 -9.77
N ALA A 37 1.29 19.42 -10.60
CA ALA A 37 1.06 20.36 -11.72
C ALA A 37 -0.04 19.87 -12.68
N HIS A 38 -0.03 18.60 -13.08
CA HIS A 38 -1.05 18.06 -14.01
C HIS A 38 -2.45 18.06 -13.40
N VAL A 39 -2.58 17.71 -12.11
CA VAL A 39 -3.90 17.74 -11.44
C VAL A 39 -4.39 19.16 -11.21
N ASP A 40 -3.49 20.13 -11.00
CA ASP A 40 -3.85 21.56 -10.91
C ASP A 40 -4.32 22.12 -12.25
N ILE A 41 -3.63 21.79 -13.33
CA ILE A 41 -4.05 22.19 -14.69
C ILE A 41 -5.41 21.60 -15.02
N ALA A 42 -5.66 20.32 -14.68
CA ALA A 42 -6.98 19.72 -14.84
C ALA A 42 -8.06 20.43 -14.00
N GLY A 43 -7.76 20.79 -12.75
CA GLY A 43 -8.61 21.62 -11.91
C GLY A 43 -8.88 22.99 -12.52
N SER A 44 -7.88 23.58 -13.16
CA SER A 44 -7.96 24.88 -13.85
C SER A 44 -8.84 24.83 -15.09
N HIS A 45 -8.85 23.74 -15.86
CA HIS A 45 -9.77 23.50 -16.96
C HIS A 45 -11.23 23.47 -16.46
N ALA A 46 -11.52 22.66 -15.42
CA ALA A 46 -12.87 22.58 -14.83
C ALA A 46 -13.35 23.92 -14.25
N HIS A 47 -12.43 24.70 -13.69
CA HIS A 47 -12.71 26.03 -13.18
C HIS A 47 -13.01 27.03 -14.29
N ALA A 48 -12.28 27.01 -15.42
CA ALA A 48 -12.52 27.85 -16.57
C ALA A 48 -13.92 27.61 -17.17
N ASP A 49 -14.37 26.35 -17.25
CA ASP A 49 -15.73 26.00 -17.68
C ASP A 49 -16.80 26.62 -16.77
N GLU A 50 -16.58 26.63 -15.46
CA GLU A 50 -17.49 27.25 -14.51
C GLU A 50 -17.49 28.79 -14.61
N LEU A 51 -16.33 29.42 -14.79
CA LEU A 51 -16.22 30.87 -15.04
C LEU A 51 -16.99 31.26 -16.33
N HIS A 52 -16.89 30.46 -17.38
CA HIS A 52 -17.63 30.64 -18.61
C HIS A 52 -19.15 30.49 -18.36
N ARG A 53 -19.58 29.44 -17.68
CA ARG A 53 -20.99 29.20 -17.35
C ARG A 53 -21.64 30.35 -16.58
N VAL A 54 -20.90 30.96 -15.65
CA VAL A 54 -21.41 32.14 -14.89
C VAL A 54 -21.22 33.49 -15.61
N GLY A 55 -20.70 33.48 -16.84
CA GLY A 55 -20.54 34.65 -17.68
C GLY A 55 -19.34 35.55 -17.38
N LEU A 56 -18.34 35.04 -16.65
CA LEU A 56 -17.07 35.74 -16.37
C LEU A 56 -16.02 35.54 -17.48
N LEU A 57 -16.17 34.54 -18.31
CA LEU A 57 -15.47 34.33 -19.57
C LEU A 57 -16.48 34.31 -20.73
N THR A 58 -16.13 34.93 -21.84
CA THR A 58 -16.82 34.76 -23.13
C THR A 58 -16.45 33.40 -23.74
N ASP A 59 -17.19 32.95 -24.78
CA ASP A 59 -16.89 31.73 -25.52
C ASP A 59 -15.42 31.71 -26.02
N GLN A 60 -14.97 32.84 -26.60
CA GLN A 60 -13.59 32.95 -27.10
C GLN A 60 -12.56 32.92 -25.98
N GLU A 61 -12.79 33.64 -24.88
CA GLU A 61 -11.87 33.64 -23.72
C GLU A 61 -11.78 32.27 -23.06
N CYS A 62 -12.86 31.52 -23.02
CA CYS A 62 -12.87 30.15 -22.51
C CYS A 62 -12.03 29.23 -23.41
N ALA A 63 -12.23 29.30 -24.72
CA ALA A 63 -11.45 28.53 -25.70
C ALA A 63 -9.95 28.87 -25.63
N ASP A 64 -9.60 30.15 -25.58
CA ASP A 64 -8.21 30.64 -25.48
C ASP A 64 -7.57 30.19 -24.15
N MET A 65 -8.34 30.17 -23.05
CA MET A 65 -7.91 29.68 -21.73
C MET A 65 -7.58 28.19 -21.77
N HIS A 66 -8.46 27.36 -22.34
CA HIS A 66 -8.22 25.94 -22.52
C HIS A 66 -7.01 25.65 -23.38
N ASP A 67 -6.81 26.37 -24.47
CA ASP A 67 -5.64 26.22 -25.34
C ASP A 67 -4.34 26.59 -24.61
N ALA A 68 -4.35 27.67 -23.81
CA ALA A 68 -3.19 28.08 -23.03
C ALA A 68 -2.85 27.06 -21.91
N LEU A 69 -3.86 26.50 -21.23
CA LEU A 69 -3.70 25.45 -20.22
C LEU A 69 -3.16 24.16 -20.84
N ALA A 70 -3.68 23.75 -22.01
CA ALA A 70 -3.21 22.56 -22.70
C ALA A 70 -1.73 22.69 -23.15
N ARG A 71 -1.34 23.87 -23.63
CA ARG A 71 0.09 24.12 -23.93
C ARG A 71 0.95 24.11 -22.68
N LEU A 72 0.48 24.68 -21.58
CA LEU A 72 1.20 24.64 -20.31
C LEU A 72 1.38 23.20 -19.82
N ASP A 73 0.35 22.37 -19.91
CA ASP A 73 0.40 20.95 -19.52
C ASP A 73 1.43 20.16 -20.35
N ALA A 74 1.43 20.37 -21.67
CA ALA A 74 2.41 19.77 -22.57
C ALA A 74 3.86 20.21 -22.25
N ASP A 75 4.06 21.50 -21.91
CA ASP A 75 5.37 22.03 -21.53
C ASP A 75 5.82 21.48 -20.16
N VAL A 76 4.92 21.30 -19.20
CA VAL A 76 5.21 20.62 -17.93
C VAL A 76 5.62 19.16 -18.19
N ALA A 77 4.83 18.43 -18.98
CA ALA A 77 5.10 17.02 -19.30
C ALA A 77 6.44 16.81 -20.01
N SER A 78 6.84 17.73 -20.88
CA SER A 78 8.12 17.67 -21.59
C SER A 78 9.32 18.22 -20.80
N GLY A 79 9.07 18.84 -19.63
CA GLY A 79 10.10 19.54 -18.86
C GLY A 79 10.53 20.90 -19.47
N ALA A 80 9.80 21.41 -20.46
CA ALA A 80 10.04 22.73 -21.05
C ALA A 80 9.60 23.86 -20.12
N PHE A 81 8.64 23.60 -19.23
CA PHE A 81 8.24 24.50 -18.16
C PHE A 81 8.60 23.88 -16.80
N VAL A 82 9.34 24.65 -16.00
CA VAL A 82 9.77 24.30 -14.65
C VAL A 82 9.53 25.47 -13.69
N PRO A 83 9.44 25.21 -12.37
CA PRO A 83 9.38 26.28 -11.38
C PRO A 83 10.58 27.24 -11.48
N ALA A 84 10.34 28.52 -11.32
CA ALA A 84 11.38 29.54 -11.18
C ALA A 84 11.76 29.69 -9.70
N ALA A 85 12.91 30.30 -9.44
CA ALA A 85 13.45 30.47 -8.09
C ALA A 85 12.57 31.33 -7.16
N ASP A 86 11.70 32.15 -7.73
CA ASP A 86 10.78 33.05 -7.05
C ASP A 86 9.31 32.53 -7.03
N ASP A 87 9.05 31.35 -7.60
CA ASP A 87 7.77 30.68 -7.42
C ASP A 87 7.67 30.08 -6.00
N GLU A 88 6.66 30.48 -5.24
CA GLU A 88 6.45 30.00 -3.86
C GLU A 88 5.99 28.54 -3.82
N ASP A 89 5.08 28.17 -4.71
CA ASP A 89 4.42 26.88 -4.80
C ASP A 89 4.05 26.53 -6.25
N VAL A 90 3.56 25.31 -6.47
CA VAL A 90 3.08 24.85 -7.77
C VAL A 90 2.04 25.80 -8.38
N HIS A 91 1.15 26.36 -7.55
CA HIS A 91 0.08 27.25 -8.01
C HIS A 91 0.63 28.57 -8.55
N THR A 92 1.65 29.15 -7.90
CA THR A 92 2.33 30.35 -8.37
C THR A 92 3.05 30.09 -9.68
N ALA A 93 3.78 28.96 -9.78
CA ALA A 93 4.46 28.57 -11.00
C ALA A 93 3.47 28.44 -12.17
N LEU A 94 2.37 27.72 -11.98
CA LEU A 94 1.38 27.51 -13.04
C LEU A 94 0.62 28.79 -13.41
N GLU A 95 0.34 29.68 -12.46
CA GLU A 95 -0.25 31.00 -12.75
C GLU A 95 0.70 31.84 -13.63
N ARG A 96 2.00 31.88 -13.31
CA ARG A 96 3.02 32.51 -14.15
C ARG A 96 3.02 31.89 -15.55
N GLY A 97 3.09 30.57 -15.64
CA GLY A 97 3.10 29.84 -16.91
C GLY A 97 1.85 30.09 -17.76
N LEU A 98 0.68 30.21 -17.13
CA LEU A 98 -0.57 30.57 -17.82
C LEU A 98 -0.55 32.01 -18.34
N ILE A 99 -0.11 32.98 -17.52
CA ILE A 99 0.00 34.39 -17.89
C ILE A 99 0.96 34.58 -19.08
N GLU A 100 2.06 33.84 -19.11
CA GLU A 100 3.01 33.86 -20.23
C GLU A 100 2.38 33.42 -21.57
N ARG A 101 1.38 32.52 -21.52
CA ARG A 101 0.72 31.92 -22.70
C ARG A 101 -0.59 32.61 -23.10
N ALA A 102 -1.38 33.07 -22.11
CA ALA A 102 -2.69 33.68 -22.30
C ALA A 102 -2.66 35.21 -22.21
N GLY A 103 -1.57 35.80 -21.74
CA GLY A 103 -1.45 37.21 -21.40
C GLY A 103 -2.08 37.54 -20.03
N ALA A 104 -1.62 38.65 -19.42
CA ALA A 104 -1.99 39.04 -18.06
C ALA A 104 -3.50 39.25 -17.86
N THR A 105 -4.19 39.80 -18.85
CA THR A 105 -5.63 40.07 -18.76
C THR A 105 -6.47 38.78 -18.69
N LEU A 106 -6.24 37.85 -19.60
CA LEU A 106 -6.98 36.59 -19.65
C LEU A 106 -6.52 35.64 -18.55
N GLY A 107 -5.22 35.41 -18.41
CA GLY A 107 -4.67 34.51 -17.37
C GLY A 107 -5.07 34.92 -15.96
N GLY A 108 -5.13 36.24 -15.68
CA GLY A 108 -5.57 36.76 -14.39
C GLY A 108 -7.04 36.51 -14.04
N LYS A 109 -7.91 36.26 -15.04
CA LYS A 109 -9.34 35.93 -14.80
C LYS A 109 -9.53 34.58 -14.11
N LEU A 110 -8.60 33.61 -14.30
CA LEU A 110 -8.73 32.26 -13.77
C LEU A 110 -8.80 32.22 -12.23
N ARG A 111 -8.32 33.25 -11.53
CA ARG A 111 -8.36 33.29 -10.06
C ARG A 111 -9.71 33.64 -9.46
N ALA A 112 -10.66 34.14 -10.25
CA ALA A 112 -11.94 34.58 -9.73
C ALA A 112 -12.69 33.42 -9.06
N GLY A 113 -13.09 33.61 -7.79
CA GLY A 113 -13.86 32.62 -7.02
C GLY A 113 -13.06 31.42 -6.49
N ARG A 114 -11.76 31.33 -6.71
CA ARG A 114 -10.87 30.26 -6.26
C ARG A 114 -9.95 30.76 -5.15
N SER A 115 -9.82 30.00 -4.08
CA SER A 115 -8.79 30.17 -3.07
C SER A 115 -7.72 29.07 -3.22
N ARG A 116 -6.49 29.31 -2.76
CA ARG A 116 -5.50 28.25 -2.64
C ARG A 116 -5.90 27.18 -1.63
N ASN A 117 -6.74 27.51 -0.64
CA ASN A 117 -7.17 26.61 0.41
C ASN A 117 -8.03 25.46 -0.15
N ASP A 118 -9.09 25.77 -0.90
CA ASP A 118 -9.94 24.74 -1.52
C ASP A 118 -9.26 24.09 -2.73
N GLN A 119 -8.41 24.84 -3.44
CA GLN A 119 -7.62 24.32 -4.54
C GLN A 119 -6.72 23.17 -4.05
N ILE A 120 -5.80 23.42 -3.10
CA ILE A 120 -4.89 22.39 -2.63
C ILE A 120 -5.60 21.22 -1.94
N ALA A 121 -6.68 21.49 -1.17
CA ALA A 121 -7.47 20.45 -0.54
C ALA A 121 -8.12 19.50 -1.57
N THR A 122 -8.44 20.01 -2.76
CA THR A 122 -8.98 19.20 -3.87
C THR A 122 -7.88 18.45 -4.59
N LEU A 123 -6.80 19.15 -4.95
CA LEU A 123 -5.75 18.58 -5.78
C LEU A 123 -5.01 17.43 -5.09
N ILE A 124 -4.76 17.54 -3.79
CA ILE A 124 -4.19 16.43 -3.03
C ILE A 124 -5.10 15.20 -3.07
N ARG A 125 -6.43 15.36 -3.00
CA ARG A 125 -7.37 14.24 -3.11
C ARG A 125 -7.36 13.62 -4.49
N VAL A 126 -7.35 14.41 -5.57
CA VAL A 126 -7.24 13.88 -6.95
C VAL A 126 -5.96 13.07 -7.10
N TYR A 127 -4.82 13.67 -6.73
CA TYR A 127 -3.52 13.04 -6.81
C TYR A 127 -3.47 11.72 -6.02
N LEU A 128 -3.86 11.72 -4.74
CA LEU A 128 -3.85 10.51 -3.93
C LEU A 128 -4.82 9.43 -4.44
N ARG A 129 -5.92 9.80 -5.08
CA ARG A 129 -6.85 8.85 -5.71
C ARG A 129 -6.26 8.18 -6.96
N GLU A 130 -5.46 8.91 -7.73
CA GLU A 130 -4.68 8.35 -8.84
C GLU A 130 -3.59 7.41 -8.31
N GLU A 131 -2.83 7.87 -7.32
CA GLU A 131 -1.75 7.08 -6.68
C GLU A 131 -2.28 5.84 -5.95
N ALA A 132 -3.46 5.89 -5.36
CA ALA A 132 -4.09 4.70 -4.75
C ALA A 132 -4.28 3.56 -5.76
N ARG A 133 -4.63 3.89 -7.01
CA ARG A 133 -4.77 2.90 -8.09
C ARG A 133 -3.42 2.37 -8.55
N HIS A 134 -2.45 3.27 -8.67
CA HIS A 134 -1.08 2.90 -9.01
C HIS A 134 -0.47 1.96 -7.95
N LEU A 135 -0.52 2.34 -6.67
CA LEU A 135 -0.02 1.53 -5.56
C LEU A 135 -0.76 0.19 -5.44
N ALA A 136 -2.09 0.18 -5.67
CA ALA A 136 -2.84 -1.07 -5.71
C ALA A 136 -2.27 -2.03 -6.76
N GLY A 137 -1.95 -1.55 -7.96
CA GLY A 137 -1.27 -2.34 -8.99
C GLY A 137 0.04 -2.94 -8.48
N ARG A 138 0.88 -2.15 -7.82
CA ARG A 138 2.16 -2.58 -7.23
C ARG A 138 1.99 -3.65 -6.15
N VAL A 139 1.03 -3.47 -5.25
CA VAL A 139 0.72 -4.46 -4.20
C VAL A 139 0.20 -5.77 -4.79
N LEU A 140 -0.63 -5.67 -5.84
CA LEU A 140 -1.15 -6.84 -6.54
C LEU A 140 -0.07 -7.61 -7.29
N ASP A 141 1.02 -6.97 -7.72
CA ASP A 141 2.17 -7.66 -8.32
C ASP A 141 2.90 -8.55 -7.31
N ILE A 142 3.04 -8.10 -6.04
CA ILE A 142 3.57 -8.94 -4.95
C ILE A 142 2.64 -10.14 -4.70
N ALA A 143 1.34 -9.88 -4.59
CA ALA A 143 0.35 -10.94 -4.36
C ALA A 143 0.33 -11.96 -5.52
N GLN A 144 0.46 -11.51 -6.76
CA GLN A 144 0.55 -12.38 -7.94
C GLN A 144 1.81 -13.24 -7.92
N ALA A 145 2.96 -12.69 -7.53
CA ALA A 145 4.20 -13.45 -7.40
C ALA A 145 4.07 -14.56 -6.35
N LEU A 146 3.43 -14.27 -5.20
CA LEU A 146 3.13 -15.27 -4.17
C LEU A 146 2.20 -16.38 -4.68
N VAL A 147 1.12 -16.03 -5.37
CA VAL A 147 0.22 -17.02 -6.00
C VAL A 147 0.97 -17.86 -7.02
N GLY A 148 1.85 -17.25 -7.84
CA GLY A 148 2.71 -17.95 -8.78
C GLY A 148 3.61 -18.99 -8.09
N GLN A 149 4.26 -18.62 -6.99
CA GLN A 149 5.06 -19.55 -6.17
C GLN A 149 4.19 -20.64 -5.54
N ALA A 150 3.00 -20.32 -5.04
CA ALA A 150 2.07 -21.30 -4.48
C ALA A 150 1.64 -22.36 -5.52
N VAL A 151 1.36 -21.91 -6.74
CA VAL A 151 1.04 -22.83 -7.86
C VAL A 151 2.23 -23.71 -8.21
N ARG A 152 3.45 -23.15 -8.28
CA ARG A 152 4.69 -23.90 -8.55
C ARG A 152 4.99 -24.94 -7.46
N ALA A 153 4.72 -24.62 -6.20
CA ALA A 153 4.93 -25.53 -5.07
C ALA A 153 3.95 -26.71 -5.06
N GLY A 154 2.77 -26.55 -5.64
CA GLY A 154 1.76 -27.62 -5.71
C GLY A 154 1.36 -28.15 -4.34
N ASP A 155 1.38 -29.47 -4.18
CA ASP A 155 1.03 -30.15 -2.93
C ASP A 155 2.27 -30.38 -2.01
N ALA A 156 3.41 -29.72 -2.27
CA ALA A 156 4.61 -29.83 -1.42
C ALA A 156 4.34 -29.36 0.01
N VAL A 157 4.93 -30.06 0.96
CA VAL A 157 4.72 -29.87 2.40
C VAL A 157 5.89 -29.12 3.05
N MET A 158 5.60 -28.45 4.17
CA MET A 158 6.60 -27.81 5.02
C MET A 158 6.20 -27.90 6.49
N PRO A 159 7.17 -27.72 7.43
CA PRO A 159 6.82 -27.59 8.83
C PRO A 159 6.10 -26.25 9.08
N GLY A 160 4.84 -26.30 9.50
CA GLY A 160 4.16 -25.14 10.08
C GLY A 160 4.80 -24.79 11.42
N ARG A 161 4.82 -23.49 11.76
CA ARG A 161 5.48 -23.02 12.99
C ARG A 161 4.59 -22.09 13.79
N THR A 162 4.66 -22.24 15.11
CA THR A 162 4.22 -21.24 16.08
C THR A 162 5.34 -21.03 17.09
N HIS A 163 5.54 -19.80 17.58
CA HIS A 163 6.65 -19.48 18.48
C HIS A 163 8.04 -19.90 17.92
N MET A 164 8.19 -19.92 16.61
CA MET A 164 9.36 -20.45 15.89
C MET A 164 9.64 -21.95 16.10
N GLN A 165 8.78 -22.68 16.80
CA GLN A 165 8.87 -24.11 17.00
C GLN A 165 8.08 -24.87 15.93
N HIS A 166 8.47 -26.13 15.62
CA HIS A 166 7.67 -27.01 14.78
C HIS A 166 6.28 -27.21 15.40
N ALA A 167 5.27 -27.04 14.59
CA ALA A 167 3.87 -27.27 14.94
C ALA A 167 3.32 -28.39 14.02
N GLN A 168 2.24 -28.14 13.31
CA GLN A 168 1.66 -29.11 12.39
C GLN A 168 2.24 -28.92 10.97
N PRO A 169 2.38 -29.95 10.15
CA PRO A 169 2.76 -29.82 8.76
C PRO A 169 1.63 -29.09 7.98
N VAL A 170 2.06 -28.26 7.03
CA VAL A 170 1.16 -27.52 6.13
C VAL A 170 1.67 -27.63 4.70
N LEU A 171 0.85 -27.29 3.70
CA LEU A 171 1.35 -27.10 2.34
C LEU A 171 2.15 -25.79 2.24
N VAL A 172 3.24 -25.80 1.47
CA VAL A 172 4.01 -24.60 1.12
C VAL A 172 3.09 -23.56 0.49
N ALA A 173 2.23 -23.99 -0.44
CA ALA A 173 1.23 -23.14 -1.08
C ALA A 173 0.29 -22.48 -0.06
N HIS A 174 -0.14 -23.22 0.98
CA HIS A 174 -0.99 -22.68 2.05
C HIS A 174 -0.30 -21.54 2.81
N HIS A 175 0.97 -21.73 3.15
CA HIS A 175 1.77 -20.70 3.84
C HIS A 175 1.95 -19.44 2.99
N LEU A 176 2.31 -19.60 1.71
CA LEU A 176 2.48 -18.46 0.79
C LEU A 176 1.17 -17.67 0.61
N LEU A 177 0.04 -18.37 0.48
CA LEU A 177 -1.28 -17.74 0.39
C LEU A 177 -1.65 -16.96 1.65
N ALA A 178 -1.12 -17.30 2.82
CA ALA A 178 -1.35 -16.54 4.04
C ALA A 178 -0.86 -15.09 3.94
N HIS A 179 0.14 -14.81 3.11
CA HIS A 179 0.61 -13.46 2.80
C HIS A 179 -0.19 -12.76 1.70
N VAL A 180 -0.89 -13.49 0.84
CA VAL A 180 -1.74 -12.92 -0.21
C VAL A 180 -2.96 -12.20 0.38
N TRP A 181 -3.60 -12.80 1.38
CA TRP A 181 -4.83 -12.26 1.97
C TRP A 181 -4.67 -10.88 2.63
N PRO A 182 -3.60 -10.57 3.39
CA PRO A 182 -3.35 -9.21 3.88
C PRO A 182 -3.21 -8.20 2.75
N LEU A 183 -2.45 -8.51 1.69
CA LEU A 183 -2.26 -7.63 0.54
C LEU A 183 -3.57 -7.34 -0.21
N LEU A 184 -4.43 -8.33 -0.39
CA LEU A 184 -5.77 -8.12 -0.94
C LEU A 184 -6.64 -7.24 -0.04
N ARG A 185 -6.53 -7.37 1.29
CA ARG A 185 -7.20 -6.47 2.23
C ARG A 185 -6.67 -5.06 2.18
N ASP A 186 -5.38 -4.86 1.89
CA ASP A 186 -4.80 -3.53 1.73
C ASP A 186 -5.33 -2.83 0.49
N VAL A 187 -5.46 -3.55 -0.62
CA VAL A 187 -6.10 -3.01 -1.82
C VAL A 187 -7.59 -2.71 -1.56
N ALA A 188 -8.29 -3.57 -0.80
CA ALA A 188 -9.66 -3.29 -0.39
C ALA A 188 -9.77 -2.03 0.49
N ARG A 189 -8.79 -1.76 1.38
CA ARG A 189 -8.70 -0.50 2.16
C ARG A 189 -8.52 0.71 1.25
N LEU A 190 -7.64 0.65 0.24
CA LEU A 190 -7.48 1.73 -0.75
C LEU A 190 -8.80 2.00 -1.49
N ARG A 191 -9.51 0.95 -1.89
CA ARG A 191 -10.81 1.06 -2.57
C ARG A 191 -11.90 1.65 -1.66
N ASP A 192 -11.92 1.31 -0.38
CA ASP A 192 -12.86 1.87 0.59
C ASP A 192 -12.51 3.32 0.95
N TRP A 193 -11.23 3.63 1.06
CA TRP A 193 -10.73 4.98 1.22
C TRP A 193 -11.12 5.87 0.03
N ASP A 194 -10.96 5.40 -1.20
CA ASP A 194 -11.29 6.14 -2.42
C ASP A 194 -12.74 6.63 -2.43
N LYS A 195 -13.68 5.86 -1.88
CA LYS A 195 -15.09 6.26 -1.76
C LYS A 195 -15.26 7.51 -0.90
N ARG A 196 -14.53 7.63 0.22
CA ARG A 196 -14.54 8.81 1.09
C ARG A 196 -13.77 9.97 0.50
N ALA A 197 -12.64 9.69 -0.14
CA ALA A 197 -11.84 10.68 -0.85
C ALA A 197 -12.54 11.28 -2.07
N ALA A 198 -13.57 10.60 -2.60
CA ALA A 198 -14.29 11.02 -3.80
C ALA A 198 -15.31 12.15 -3.56
N ILE A 199 -15.16 12.96 -2.52
CA ILE A 199 -15.97 14.16 -2.21
C ILE A 199 -15.05 15.38 -2.38
N SER A 200 -15.43 16.30 -3.29
CA SER A 200 -14.60 17.43 -3.67
C SER A 200 -14.75 18.62 -2.72
N PRO A 201 -13.69 19.20 -2.17
CA PRO A 201 -13.75 20.47 -1.46
C PRO A 201 -13.74 21.69 -2.38
N TYR A 202 -13.58 21.56 -3.69
CA TYR A 202 -13.52 22.67 -4.62
C TYR A 202 -14.82 23.50 -4.58
N GLY A 203 -14.67 24.83 -4.55
CA GLY A 203 -15.79 25.76 -4.39
C GLY A 203 -16.02 26.21 -2.94
N SER A 204 -15.27 25.65 -1.97
CA SER A 204 -15.27 26.11 -0.58
C SER A 204 -14.66 27.51 -0.43
N GLY A 205 -13.92 27.99 -1.42
CA GLY A 205 -13.16 29.23 -1.34
C GLY A 205 -12.14 29.20 -0.23
N ALA A 206 -11.93 30.32 0.46
CA ALA A 206 -11.04 30.33 1.62
C ALA A 206 -11.64 29.54 2.81
N LEU A 207 -12.96 29.60 3.02
CA LEU A 207 -13.73 28.89 4.04
C LEU A 207 -15.26 29.06 3.93
N ALA A 208 -15.76 30.02 3.13
CA ALA A 208 -17.17 30.42 3.14
C ALA A 208 -17.84 30.28 1.76
N GLY A 209 -17.21 29.60 0.82
CA GLY A 209 -17.68 29.53 -0.58
C GLY A 209 -17.37 30.80 -1.36
N ASN A 210 -18.11 31.04 -2.45
CA ASN A 210 -17.97 32.22 -3.29
C ASN A 210 -19.33 32.84 -3.63
N THR A 211 -19.33 34.11 -4.06
CA THR A 211 -20.54 34.88 -4.41
C THR A 211 -20.79 34.94 -5.93
N LEU A 212 -20.02 34.22 -6.74
CA LEU A 212 -20.02 34.30 -8.20
C LEU A 212 -21.04 33.36 -8.85
N GLY A 213 -21.79 32.57 -8.06
CA GLY A 213 -22.78 31.63 -8.56
C GLY A 213 -22.23 30.37 -9.21
N MET A 214 -20.97 30.02 -8.89
CA MET A 214 -20.34 28.80 -9.34
C MET A 214 -20.96 27.59 -8.64
N ASP A 215 -21.09 26.48 -9.35
CA ASP A 215 -21.60 25.21 -8.83
C ASP A 215 -20.44 24.24 -8.53
N PRO A 216 -20.13 23.98 -7.25
CA PRO A 216 -19.05 23.06 -6.86
C PRO A 216 -19.22 21.64 -7.40
N ARG A 217 -20.47 21.17 -7.58
CA ARG A 217 -20.74 19.80 -8.08
C ARG A 217 -20.35 19.63 -9.54
N ARG A 218 -20.42 20.68 -10.33
CA ARG A 218 -19.99 20.62 -11.73
C ARG A 218 -18.46 20.46 -11.83
N ILE A 219 -17.73 21.22 -11.02
CA ILE A 219 -16.26 21.09 -10.93
C ILE A 219 -15.88 19.72 -10.37
N ALA A 220 -16.59 19.27 -9.33
CA ALA A 220 -16.39 17.93 -8.75
C ALA A 220 -16.55 16.83 -9.81
N ALA A 221 -17.64 16.86 -10.59
CA ALA A 221 -17.88 15.88 -11.65
C ALA A 221 -16.80 15.91 -12.75
N ALA A 222 -16.34 17.09 -13.15
CA ALA A 222 -15.26 17.25 -14.14
C ALA A 222 -13.92 16.68 -13.67
N LEU A 223 -13.70 16.62 -12.35
CA LEU A 223 -12.49 16.07 -11.72
C LEU A 223 -12.67 14.60 -11.25
N GLY A 224 -13.77 13.94 -11.62
CA GLY A 224 -14.02 12.53 -11.27
C GLY A 224 -14.39 12.30 -9.81
N PHE A 225 -14.91 13.32 -9.10
CA PHE A 225 -15.53 13.17 -7.79
C PHE A 225 -16.99 12.77 -7.92
N THR A 226 -17.55 12.18 -6.88
CA THR A 226 -18.96 11.76 -6.83
C THR A 226 -19.89 12.87 -6.37
N ASP A 227 -19.40 13.80 -5.54
CA ASP A 227 -20.13 14.97 -5.05
C ASP A 227 -19.14 16.03 -4.51
N SER A 228 -19.66 17.14 -4.01
CA SER A 228 -18.93 18.18 -3.28
C SER A 228 -19.19 18.12 -1.78
N VAL A 229 -18.29 18.70 -0.96
CA VAL A 229 -18.41 18.74 0.50
C VAL A 229 -19.70 19.45 0.96
N GLU A 230 -20.24 19.00 2.08
CA GLU A 230 -21.44 19.55 2.73
C GLU A 230 -21.18 20.88 3.44
N ASN A 231 -19.92 21.12 3.87
CA ASN A 231 -19.53 22.30 4.61
C ASN A 231 -18.20 22.84 4.11
N SER A 232 -18.15 24.11 3.74
CA SER A 232 -16.96 24.74 3.15
C SER A 232 -15.80 24.96 4.15
N ILE A 233 -16.09 25.10 5.44
CA ILE A 233 -15.04 25.19 6.48
C ILE A 233 -14.36 23.83 6.64
N ASP A 234 -15.14 22.77 6.73
CA ASP A 234 -14.64 21.39 6.77
C ASP A 234 -13.87 21.06 5.48
N GLY A 235 -14.43 21.42 4.31
CA GLY A 235 -13.78 21.17 3.03
C GLY A 235 -12.37 21.74 2.90
N THR A 236 -12.11 22.92 3.48
CA THR A 236 -10.75 23.51 3.48
C THR A 236 -9.86 22.95 4.59
N ALA A 237 -10.43 22.47 5.70
CA ALA A 237 -9.70 21.97 6.86
C ALA A 237 -9.33 20.50 6.75
N ALA A 238 -10.24 19.67 6.22
CA ALA A 238 -10.16 18.21 6.31
C ALA A 238 -8.90 17.63 5.65
N ARG A 239 -8.10 16.95 6.48
CA ARG A 239 -6.92 16.15 6.10
C ARG A 239 -6.98 14.74 6.66
N ASP A 240 -8.09 14.36 7.28
CA ASP A 240 -8.38 12.99 7.70
C ASP A 240 -8.27 12.00 6.53
N VAL A 241 -8.72 12.39 5.35
CA VAL A 241 -8.57 11.61 4.11
C VAL A 241 -7.10 11.37 3.75
N VAL A 242 -6.23 12.37 3.96
CA VAL A 242 -4.78 12.23 3.74
C VAL A 242 -4.16 11.31 4.78
N ALA A 243 -4.54 11.48 6.06
CA ALA A 243 -4.07 10.64 7.15
C ALA A 243 -4.53 9.19 7.01
N GLU A 244 -5.75 8.95 6.51
CA GLU A 244 -6.25 7.60 6.24
C GLU A 244 -5.47 6.93 5.09
N PHE A 245 -5.15 7.66 4.03
CA PHE A 245 -4.26 7.16 2.98
C PHE A 245 -2.88 6.78 3.52
N ALA A 246 -2.28 7.65 4.34
CA ALA A 246 -1.00 7.41 5.00
C ALA A 246 -1.05 6.16 5.91
N PHE A 247 -2.18 5.94 6.59
CA PHE A 247 -2.40 4.71 7.37
C PHE A 247 -2.39 3.47 6.48
N VAL A 248 -3.06 3.50 5.33
CA VAL A 248 -3.06 2.34 4.43
C VAL A 248 -1.66 2.06 3.88
N CYS A 249 -0.89 3.09 3.52
CA CYS A 249 0.51 2.94 3.10
C CYS A 249 1.38 2.32 4.21
N ALA A 250 1.21 2.75 5.46
CA ALA A 250 1.92 2.16 6.60
C ALA A 250 1.52 0.70 6.83
N GLN A 251 0.23 0.35 6.66
CA GLN A 251 -0.25 -1.02 6.78
C GLN A 251 0.31 -1.93 5.69
N ILE A 252 0.36 -1.48 4.43
CA ILE A 252 1.04 -2.18 3.33
C ILE A 252 2.50 -2.46 3.72
N GLY A 253 3.20 -1.46 4.25
CA GLY A 253 4.58 -1.62 4.72
C GLY A 253 4.73 -2.68 5.81
N ILE A 254 3.79 -2.76 6.76
CA ILE A 254 3.77 -3.78 7.83
C ILE A 254 3.61 -5.18 7.24
N ASP A 255 2.68 -5.38 6.31
CA ASP A 255 2.41 -6.69 5.73
C ASP A 255 3.58 -7.16 4.83
N ILE A 256 4.21 -6.25 4.08
CA ILE A 256 5.45 -6.51 3.34
C ILE A 256 6.60 -6.84 4.30
N SER A 257 6.71 -6.12 5.43
CA SER A 257 7.75 -6.37 6.44
C SER A 257 7.65 -7.76 7.06
N ARG A 258 6.45 -8.24 7.36
CA ARG A 258 6.22 -9.59 7.90
C ARG A 258 6.62 -10.69 6.91
N LEU A 259 6.25 -10.54 5.64
CA LEU A 259 6.69 -11.42 4.56
C LEU A 259 8.22 -11.43 4.45
N SER A 260 8.82 -10.25 4.47
CA SER A 260 10.27 -10.08 4.34
C SER A 260 11.04 -10.68 5.52
N GLU A 261 10.50 -10.60 6.75
CA GLU A 261 11.07 -11.24 7.94
C GLU A 261 11.19 -12.77 7.74
N GLU A 262 10.12 -13.40 7.25
CA GLU A 262 10.13 -14.84 6.98
C GLU A 262 11.15 -15.19 5.88
N ILE A 263 11.26 -14.39 4.82
CA ILE A 263 12.26 -14.63 3.75
C ILE A 263 13.69 -14.51 4.30
N VAL A 264 13.99 -13.54 5.18
CA VAL A 264 15.30 -13.42 5.84
C VAL A 264 15.60 -14.69 6.63
N ILE A 265 14.65 -15.18 7.43
CA ILE A 265 14.80 -16.40 8.23
C ILE A 265 15.00 -17.62 7.30
N TRP A 266 14.16 -17.76 6.27
CA TRP A 266 14.20 -18.90 5.36
C TRP A 266 15.47 -18.97 4.52
N ASN A 267 16.08 -17.82 4.22
CA ASN A 267 17.32 -17.73 3.45
C ASN A 267 18.58 -18.03 4.31
N THR A 268 18.45 -18.15 5.63
CA THR A 268 19.61 -18.50 6.49
C THR A 268 20.09 -19.91 6.22
N LYS A 269 21.39 -20.17 6.52
CA LYS A 269 21.96 -21.51 6.40
C LYS A 269 21.26 -22.54 7.29
N GLU A 270 20.80 -22.11 8.46
CA GLU A 270 20.12 -22.94 9.46
C GLU A 270 18.76 -23.43 8.96
N PHE A 271 17.97 -22.55 8.34
CA PHE A 271 16.69 -22.91 7.74
C PHE A 271 16.89 -23.55 6.36
N GLY A 272 17.51 -22.84 5.45
CA GLY A 272 17.79 -23.32 4.08
C GLY A 272 16.53 -23.61 3.28
N TYR A 273 15.44 -22.84 3.51
CA TYR A 273 14.15 -23.05 2.84
C TYR A 273 14.11 -22.41 1.46
N VAL A 274 14.81 -21.29 1.30
CA VAL A 274 14.87 -20.57 0.03
C VAL A 274 16.28 -20.12 -0.33
N THR A 275 16.50 -19.94 -1.61
CA THR A 275 17.65 -19.20 -2.15
C THR A 275 17.12 -18.07 -3.00
N LEU A 276 17.56 -16.84 -2.75
CA LEU A 276 17.21 -15.68 -3.55
C LEU A 276 18.04 -15.65 -4.83
N ASP A 277 17.47 -15.09 -5.90
CA ASP A 277 18.18 -14.85 -7.15
C ASP A 277 19.31 -13.82 -6.95
N ASP A 278 20.39 -13.93 -7.74
CA ASP A 278 21.54 -13.03 -7.68
C ASP A 278 21.16 -11.57 -7.97
N SER A 279 20.16 -11.33 -8.81
CA SER A 279 19.67 -10.00 -9.14
C SER A 279 18.93 -9.29 -8.01
N TYR A 280 18.53 -10.05 -6.96
CA TYR A 280 17.84 -9.55 -5.76
C TYR A 280 18.64 -9.77 -4.47
N SER A 281 19.95 -9.96 -4.60
CA SER A 281 20.84 -10.20 -3.48
C SER A 281 22.11 -9.38 -3.65
N THR A 282 22.82 -9.10 -2.55
CA THR A 282 24.16 -8.53 -2.62
C THR A 282 25.20 -9.46 -1.99
N GLY A 283 26.46 -9.26 -2.37
CA GLY A 283 27.60 -9.94 -1.79
C GLY A 283 28.29 -9.13 -0.69
N SER A 284 29.38 -9.66 -0.20
CA SER A 284 30.28 -8.96 0.72
C SER A 284 31.58 -8.62 0.02
N SER A 285 32.08 -7.40 0.24
CA SER A 285 33.38 -6.96 -0.30
C SER A 285 34.57 -7.71 0.30
N ILE A 286 34.39 -8.39 1.44
CA ILE A 286 35.46 -9.11 2.16
C ILE A 286 35.17 -10.62 2.30
N MET A 287 33.92 -11.05 2.21
CA MET A 287 33.51 -12.45 2.36
C MET A 287 32.89 -12.94 1.03
N PRO A 288 33.70 -13.60 0.15
CA PRO A 288 33.25 -13.94 -1.21
C PRO A 288 32.12 -14.99 -1.24
N GLN A 289 31.92 -15.74 -0.17
CA GLN A 289 30.85 -16.74 -0.04
C GLN A 289 29.52 -16.17 0.44
N LYS A 290 29.49 -14.89 0.89
CA LYS A 290 28.30 -14.30 1.51
C LYS A 290 27.33 -13.74 0.47
N LYS A 291 26.06 -14.10 0.61
CA LYS A 291 24.93 -13.60 -0.18
C LYS A 291 23.86 -13.13 0.77
N ASN A 292 23.49 -11.86 0.69
CA ASN A 292 22.59 -11.19 1.64
C ASN A 292 21.18 -11.01 1.05
N PRO A 293 20.12 -11.14 1.86
CA PRO A 293 18.72 -10.89 1.45
C PRO A 293 18.36 -9.40 1.54
N ASP A 294 19.14 -8.52 0.88
CA ASP A 294 19.07 -7.07 1.09
C ASP A 294 17.67 -6.47 0.78
N VAL A 295 16.97 -6.99 -0.24
CA VAL A 295 15.62 -6.52 -0.56
C VAL A 295 14.68 -6.74 0.63
N ALA A 296 14.74 -7.93 1.25
CA ALA A 296 13.91 -8.24 2.40
C ALA A 296 14.29 -7.40 3.64
N GLU A 297 15.59 -7.17 3.86
CA GLU A 297 16.07 -6.33 4.97
C GLU A 297 15.65 -4.86 4.78
N LEU A 298 15.80 -4.31 3.56
CA LEU A 298 15.35 -2.96 3.23
C LEU A 298 13.83 -2.82 3.37
N ALA A 299 13.05 -3.83 3.01
CA ALA A 299 11.61 -3.83 3.19
C ALA A 299 11.22 -3.68 4.66
N ARG A 300 11.86 -4.42 5.56
CA ARG A 300 11.66 -4.26 7.02
C ARG A 300 12.02 -2.84 7.49
N GLY A 301 13.16 -2.31 7.04
CA GLY A 301 13.61 -0.97 7.40
C GLY A 301 12.65 0.13 6.92
N LYS A 302 12.19 0.02 5.67
CA LYS A 302 11.26 0.99 5.07
C LYS A 302 9.88 1.00 5.71
N ALA A 303 9.40 -0.12 6.27
CA ALA A 303 8.16 -0.14 7.04
C ALA A 303 8.21 0.82 8.24
N GLY A 304 9.36 0.93 8.92
CA GLY A 304 9.56 1.92 9.99
C GLY A 304 9.44 3.37 9.51
N ARG A 305 9.94 3.67 8.28
CA ARG A 305 9.81 4.99 7.67
C ARG A 305 8.34 5.32 7.40
N LEU A 306 7.59 4.43 6.76
CA LEU A 306 6.17 4.61 6.47
C LEU A 306 5.32 4.86 7.74
N ILE A 307 5.63 4.15 8.84
CA ILE A 307 5.01 4.38 10.15
C ILE A 307 5.38 5.74 10.71
N GLY A 308 6.63 6.17 10.55
CA GLY A 308 7.12 7.48 10.97
C GLY A 308 6.38 8.62 10.28
N ASP A 309 6.18 8.54 8.97
CA ASP A 309 5.45 9.52 8.15
C ASP A 309 3.99 9.68 8.63
N LEU A 310 3.29 8.56 8.82
CA LEU A 310 1.93 8.57 9.40
C LEU A 310 1.92 9.23 10.78
N THR A 311 2.87 8.89 11.65
CA THR A 311 2.95 9.42 13.01
C THR A 311 3.18 10.93 13.00
N GLY A 312 4.09 11.41 12.14
CA GLY A 312 4.37 12.83 11.95
C GLY A 312 3.13 13.60 11.50
N LEU A 313 2.44 13.08 10.48
CA LEU A 313 1.21 13.69 9.95
C LEU A 313 0.11 13.79 11.03
N LEU A 314 -0.14 12.71 11.79
CA LEU A 314 -1.11 12.73 12.87
C LEU A 314 -0.74 13.75 13.97
N ALA A 315 0.55 13.92 14.26
CA ALA A 315 1.03 14.90 15.21
C ALA A 315 0.79 16.34 14.74
N VAL A 316 0.91 16.62 13.44
CA VAL A 316 0.55 17.92 12.85
C VAL A 316 -0.95 18.18 13.01
N LEU A 317 -1.80 17.24 12.65
CA LEU A 317 -3.25 17.45 12.56
C LEU A 317 -3.95 17.61 13.91
N LYS A 318 -3.42 17.02 15.00
CA LYS A 318 -4.10 16.91 16.30
C LYS A 318 -4.45 18.23 17.00
N GLY A 319 -3.82 19.34 16.65
CA GLY A 319 -3.89 20.56 17.48
C GLY A 319 -4.18 21.84 16.69
N ILE A 320 -4.53 21.75 15.42
CA ILE A 320 -4.85 22.91 14.57
C ILE A 320 -6.36 23.21 14.59
N PRO A 321 -6.77 24.49 14.50
CA PRO A 321 -8.18 24.88 14.39
C PRO A 321 -8.76 24.53 13.02
N LEU A 322 -10.06 24.80 12.83
CA LEU A 322 -10.74 24.59 11.55
C LEU A 322 -10.34 25.62 10.48
N ALA A 323 -10.77 25.39 9.27
CA ALA A 323 -10.39 26.05 8.03
C ALA A 323 -8.94 25.75 7.65
N TYR A 324 -8.14 26.75 7.32
CA TYR A 324 -6.75 26.53 6.87
C TYR A 324 -5.76 27.31 7.73
N ASP A 325 -4.84 26.58 8.31
CA ASP A 325 -3.61 27.09 8.90
C ASP A 325 -2.41 26.58 8.10
N ARG A 326 -1.30 27.31 8.13
CA ARG A 326 -0.13 26.95 7.32
C ARG A 326 0.55 25.65 7.74
N ASP A 327 0.26 25.14 8.93
CA ASP A 327 0.61 23.79 9.39
C ASP A 327 0.17 22.70 8.40
N LEU A 328 -0.95 22.91 7.68
CA LEU A 328 -1.44 22.00 6.65
C LEU A 328 -0.54 21.91 5.40
N GLN A 329 0.53 22.69 5.31
CA GLN A 329 1.55 22.51 4.28
C GLN A 329 2.34 21.21 4.50
N GLU A 330 2.45 20.76 5.75
CA GLU A 330 3.11 19.52 6.15
C GLU A 330 2.30 18.24 5.81
N ASP A 331 1.14 18.35 5.18
CA ASP A 331 0.31 17.20 4.79
C ASP A 331 0.84 16.42 3.58
N LYS A 332 1.73 17.05 2.77
CA LYS A 332 2.15 16.52 1.48
C LYS A 332 3.40 15.65 1.56
N GLU A 333 4.47 16.15 2.16
CA GLU A 333 5.76 15.43 2.17
C GLU A 333 5.67 14.02 2.75
N PRO A 334 4.94 13.76 3.88
CA PRO A 334 4.82 12.42 4.40
C PRO A 334 4.17 11.43 3.42
N VAL A 335 3.06 11.84 2.77
CA VAL A 335 2.37 10.93 1.83
C VAL A 335 3.12 10.78 0.51
N PHE A 336 3.83 11.81 0.05
CA PHE A 336 4.70 11.72 -1.11
C PHE A 336 5.87 10.79 -0.88
N ASP A 337 6.50 10.87 0.30
CA ASP A 337 7.57 9.96 0.71
C ASP A 337 7.10 8.51 0.80
N GLN A 338 5.90 8.29 1.35
CA GLN A 338 5.28 6.96 1.39
C GLN A 338 5.03 6.39 -0.01
N ILE A 339 4.48 7.19 -0.93
CA ILE A 339 4.24 6.78 -2.32
C ILE A 339 5.56 6.42 -2.99
N ASP A 340 6.55 7.33 -2.95
CA ASP A 340 7.86 7.12 -3.58
C ASP A 340 8.59 5.90 -2.99
N THR A 341 8.46 5.69 -1.67
CA THR A 341 9.01 4.52 -1.00
C THR A 341 8.36 3.22 -1.47
N LEU A 342 7.04 3.17 -1.56
CA LEU A 342 6.30 1.98 -1.98
C LEU A 342 6.47 1.70 -3.48
N ASP A 343 6.55 2.73 -4.31
CA ASP A 343 6.74 2.59 -5.76
C ASP A 343 8.07 1.91 -6.12
N VAL A 344 9.12 2.17 -5.33
CA VAL A 344 10.42 1.49 -5.49
C VAL A 344 10.45 0.14 -4.79
N LEU A 345 9.82 0.01 -3.62
CA LEU A 345 9.86 -1.18 -2.79
C LEU A 345 9.07 -2.35 -3.38
N CYS A 346 7.83 -2.10 -3.80
CA CYS A 346 6.94 -3.17 -4.23
C CYS A 346 7.46 -3.98 -5.43
N PRO A 347 7.98 -3.35 -6.51
CA PRO A 347 8.57 -4.10 -7.62
C PRO A 347 9.77 -4.95 -7.21
N ALA A 348 10.62 -4.45 -6.30
CA ALA A 348 11.78 -5.19 -5.80
C ALA A 348 11.34 -6.44 -5.01
N VAL A 349 10.33 -6.30 -4.14
CA VAL A 349 9.76 -7.42 -3.38
C VAL A 349 9.06 -8.42 -4.29
N ALA A 350 8.26 -7.96 -5.25
CA ALA A 350 7.59 -8.83 -6.22
C ALA A 350 8.61 -9.66 -7.03
N GLY A 351 9.64 -9.01 -7.55
CA GLY A 351 10.71 -9.69 -8.30
C GLY A 351 11.51 -10.66 -7.45
N MET A 352 11.85 -10.30 -6.21
CA MET A 352 12.52 -11.19 -5.27
C MET A 352 11.70 -12.47 -5.03
N ILE A 353 10.39 -12.34 -4.82
CA ILE A 353 9.49 -13.49 -4.61
C ILE A 353 9.35 -14.33 -5.86
N ASP A 354 9.13 -13.70 -7.02
CA ASP A 354 8.91 -14.45 -8.27
C ASP A 354 10.11 -15.28 -8.68
N THR A 355 11.33 -14.79 -8.41
CA THR A 355 12.59 -15.43 -8.81
C THR A 355 13.21 -16.32 -7.74
N MET A 356 12.76 -16.28 -6.48
CA MET A 356 13.33 -17.11 -5.42
C MET A 356 13.12 -18.60 -5.70
N THR A 357 14.11 -19.40 -5.39
CA THR A 357 14.03 -20.87 -5.40
C THR A 357 13.61 -21.37 -4.03
N ILE A 358 12.52 -22.13 -3.97
CA ILE A 358 12.08 -22.81 -2.74
C ILE A 358 12.64 -24.24 -2.75
N HIS A 359 13.33 -24.64 -1.69
CA HIS A 359 13.94 -25.97 -1.55
C HIS A 359 12.91 -26.98 -1.01
N LEU A 360 12.06 -27.48 -1.90
CA LEU A 360 10.94 -28.35 -1.54
C LEU A 360 11.42 -29.63 -0.84
N ASP A 361 12.49 -30.26 -1.31
CA ASP A 361 13.06 -31.47 -0.70
C ASP A 361 13.46 -31.23 0.76
N ARG A 362 14.04 -30.06 1.07
CA ARG A 362 14.40 -29.68 2.43
C ARG A 362 13.19 -29.47 3.32
N LEU A 363 12.16 -28.88 2.78
CA LEU A 363 10.89 -28.64 3.50
C LEU A 363 10.18 -29.95 3.81
N GLU A 364 10.13 -30.87 2.84
CA GLU A 364 9.55 -32.20 2.99
C GLU A 364 10.29 -33.04 4.04
N GLU A 365 11.66 -33.02 4.05
CA GLU A 365 12.48 -33.66 5.07
C GLU A 365 12.13 -33.17 6.49
N LEU A 366 11.84 -31.88 6.65
CA LEU A 366 11.61 -31.25 7.95
C LEU A 366 10.14 -31.33 8.41
N ALA A 367 9.19 -31.54 7.52
CA ALA A 367 7.76 -31.51 7.83
C ALA A 367 7.31 -32.48 8.94
N PRO A 368 7.82 -33.75 9.00
CA PRO A 368 7.46 -34.69 10.05
C PRO A 368 8.22 -34.47 11.38
N GLN A 369 9.30 -33.68 11.38
CA GLN A 369 10.20 -33.56 12.53
C GLN A 369 9.60 -32.78 13.69
N GLY A 370 10.11 -33.06 14.91
CA GLY A 370 9.69 -32.38 16.13
C GLY A 370 8.32 -32.84 16.63
N PHE A 371 8.00 -34.10 16.40
CA PHE A 371 6.73 -34.71 16.82
C PHE A 371 5.51 -33.98 16.26
N SER A 372 5.61 -33.42 15.06
CA SER A 372 4.60 -32.56 14.43
C SER A 372 3.23 -33.22 14.25
N LEU A 373 3.18 -34.58 14.28
CA LEU A 373 1.96 -35.40 14.14
C LEU A 373 1.28 -35.69 15.46
N ALA A 374 1.77 -35.18 16.60
CA ALA A 374 1.18 -35.50 17.92
C ALA A 374 -0.27 -35.08 18.05
N THR A 375 -0.64 -33.92 17.50
CA THR A 375 -2.04 -33.47 17.50
C THR A 375 -2.95 -34.40 16.71
N ASP A 376 -2.44 -34.99 15.63
CA ASP A 376 -3.23 -35.91 14.78
C ASP A 376 -3.57 -37.19 15.52
N ILE A 377 -2.67 -37.69 16.40
CA ILE A 377 -3.01 -38.83 17.32
C ILE A 377 -4.14 -38.44 18.25
N ALA A 378 -4.06 -37.26 18.89
CA ALA A 378 -5.10 -36.85 19.84
C ALA A 378 -6.46 -36.65 19.13
N GLU A 379 -6.49 -36.01 17.97
CA GLU A 379 -7.71 -35.81 17.19
C GLU A 379 -8.28 -37.14 16.64
N TRP A 380 -7.42 -38.10 16.28
CA TRP A 380 -7.85 -39.43 15.87
C TRP A 380 -8.53 -40.15 17.02
N LEU A 381 -7.94 -40.14 18.24
CA LEU A 381 -8.56 -40.73 19.44
C LEU A 381 -9.91 -40.09 19.78
N VAL A 382 -10.04 -38.79 19.64
CA VAL A 382 -11.33 -38.10 19.84
C VAL A 382 -12.39 -38.59 18.88
N LYS A 383 -12.03 -38.85 17.62
CA LYS A 383 -12.95 -39.45 16.64
C LYS A 383 -13.37 -40.90 17.00
N GLN A 384 -12.53 -41.59 17.80
CA GLN A 384 -12.88 -42.90 18.36
C GLN A 384 -13.70 -42.81 19.66
N GLY A 385 -14.07 -41.58 20.09
CA GLY A 385 -14.89 -41.37 21.30
C GLY A 385 -14.08 -41.15 22.59
N VAL A 386 -12.75 -41.03 22.52
CA VAL A 386 -11.92 -40.73 23.68
C VAL A 386 -12.07 -39.25 24.03
N PRO A 387 -12.34 -38.88 25.31
CA PRO A 387 -12.35 -37.47 25.70
C PRO A 387 -11.03 -36.74 25.35
N PHE A 388 -11.12 -35.49 24.89
CA PHE A 388 -9.94 -34.77 24.41
C PHE A 388 -8.80 -34.69 25.44
N ARG A 389 -9.13 -34.51 26.72
CA ARG A 389 -8.13 -34.49 27.80
C ARG A 389 -7.30 -35.77 27.84
N ASP A 390 -8.00 -36.91 27.81
CA ASP A 390 -7.38 -38.22 27.85
C ASP A 390 -6.62 -38.51 26.55
N ALA A 391 -7.17 -38.12 25.41
CA ALA A 391 -6.53 -38.22 24.11
C ALA A 391 -5.21 -37.41 24.07
N HIS A 392 -5.19 -36.22 24.65
CA HIS A 392 -4.00 -35.37 24.76
C HIS A 392 -2.93 -36.01 25.66
N GLU A 393 -3.33 -36.61 26.80
CA GLU A 393 -2.41 -37.32 27.69
C GLU A 393 -1.81 -38.56 27.01
N ILE A 394 -2.60 -39.31 26.26
CA ILE A 394 -2.15 -40.47 25.47
C ILE A 394 -1.15 -40.03 24.38
N SER A 395 -1.48 -38.98 23.62
CA SER A 395 -0.57 -38.42 22.61
C SER A 395 0.76 -37.97 23.23
N GLY A 396 0.71 -37.29 24.38
CA GLY A 396 1.89 -36.92 25.14
C GLY A 396 2.72 -38.14 25.62
N ALA A 397 2.09 -39.27 25.91
CA ALA A 397 2.80 -40.52 26.23
C ALA A 397 3.55 -41.05 24.99
N CYS A 398 2.93 -41.00 23.79
CA CYS A 398 3.61 -41.38 22.55
C CYS A 398 4.83 -40.48 22.27
N VAL A 399 4.71 -39.16 22.48
CA VAL A 399 5.85 -38.22 22.34
C VAL A 399 6.99 -38.61 23.28
N ARG A 400 6.71 -38.87 24.56
CA ARG A 400 7.77 -39.30 25.50
C ARG A 400 8.44 -40.62 25.11
N LEU A 401 7.67 -41.58 24.55
CA LEU A 401 8.24 -42.81 24.05
C LEU A 401 9.17 -42.59 22.84
N ALA A 402 8.71 -41.78 21.89
CA ALA A 402 9.51 -41.45 20.71
C ALA A 402 10.77 -40.66 21.08
N GLU A 403 10.67 -39.68 21.99
CA GLU A 403 11.80 -38.93 22.53
C GLU A 403 12.82 -39.83 23.23
N ALA A 404 12.37 -40.76 24.08
CA ALA A 404 13.27 -41.69 24.78
C ALA A 404 13.98 -42.65 23.83
N ARG A 405 13.41 -42.93 22.65
CA ARG A 405 14.05 -43.75 21.60
C ARG A 405 14.90 -42.91 20.62
N GLY A 406 14.76 -41.59 20.60
CA GLY A 406 15.41 -40.73 19.61
C GLY A 406 14.84 -40.92 18.19
N VAL A 407 13.54 -41.15 18.06
CA VAL A 407 12.81 -41.37 16.78
C VAL A 407 11.61 -40.42 16.67
N GLU A 408 11.01 -40.29 15.51
CA GLU A 408 9.76 -39.57 15.33
C GLU A 408 8.55 -40.46 15.63
N LEU A 409 7.35 -39.86 15.75
CA LEU A 409 6.13 -40.57 16.10
C LEU A 409 5.72 -41.69 15.10
N ALA A 410 6.02 -41.47 13.82
CA ALA A 410 5.74 -42.46 12.77
C ALA A 410 6.58 -43.72 12.88
N ASP A 411 7.75 -43.64 13.56
CA ASP A 411 8.69 -44.75 13.73
C ASP A 411 8.38 -45.65 14.95
N LEU A 412 7.42 -45.26 15.79
CA LEU A 412 6.95 -46.11 16.89
C LEU A 412 6.29 -47.35 16.32
N THR A 413 6.57 -48.55 16.92
CA THR A 413 5.90 -49.78 16.52
C THR A 413 4.45 -49.80 17.03
N ASP A 414 3.63 -50.72 16.49
CA ASP A 414 2.23 -50.91 16.97
C ASP A 414 2.18 -51.36 18.44
N GLU A 415 3.16 -52.15 18.87
CA GLU A 415 3.30 -52.56 20.28
C GLU A 415 3.62 -51.38 21.19
N GLU A 416 4.47 -50.46 20.75
CA GLU A 416 4.81 -49.26 21.51
C GLU A 416 3.62 -48.28 21.58
N LEU A 417 2.89 -48.10 20.48
CA LEU A 417 1.66 -47.33 20.47
C LEU A 417 0.61 -47.95 21.40
N ALA A 418 0.42 -49.28 21.35
CA ALA A 418 -0.49 -50.01 22.24
C ALA A 418 -0.02 -49.93 23.72
N GLN A 419 1.29 -49.80 23.99
CA GLN A 419 1.83 -49.60 25.32
C GLN A 419 1.47 -48.23 25.91
N ALA A 420 1.40 -47.19 25.06
CA ALA A 420 0.92 -45.86 25.47
C ALA A 420 -0.59 -45.89 25.78
N SER A 421 -1.39 -46.61 24.99
CA SER A 421 -2.82 -46.84 25.23
C SER A 421 -3.33 -47.95 24.33
N SER A 422 -4.17 -48.87 24.90
CA SER A 422 -4.89 -49.87 24.12
C SER A 422 -5.93 -49.28 23.15
N ALA A 423 -6.26 -48.02 23.26
CA ALA A 423 -7.10 -47.28 22.30
C ALA A 423 -6.37 -46.93 20.98
N LEU A 424 -5.03 -46.99 20.96
CA LEU A 424 -4.22 -46.80 19.77
C LEU A 424 -4.11 -48.12 18.98
N THR A 425 -5.09 -48.33 18.11
CA THR A 425 -5.08 -49.46 17.21
C THR A 425 -4.25 -49.20 15.96
N PRO A 426 -3.86 -50.23 15.15
CA PRO A 426 -3.04 -50.01 13.94
C PRO A 426 -3.62 -48.99 12.94
N GLU A 427 -4.92 -48.72 12.96
CA GLU A 427 -5.57 -47.73 12.12
C GLU A 427 -5.08 -46.29 12.36
N VAL A 428 -4.47 -45.99 13.53
CA VAL A 428 -3.83 -44.70 13.82
C VAL A 428 -2.72 -44.37 12.84
N ARG A 429 -2.13 -45.37 12.18
CA ARG A 429 -1.10 -45.18 11.12
C ARG A 429 -1.58 -44.27 10.01
N SER A 430 -2.86 -44.21 9.73
CA SER A 430 -3.42 -43.34 8.68
C SER A 430 -3.23 -41.84 8.94
N VAL A 431 -3.01 -41.45 10.19
CA VAL A 431 -2.74 -40.04 10.58
C VAL A 431 -1.29 -39.82 11.02
N LEU A 432 -0.46 -40.87 11.05
CA LEU A 432 0.97 -40.78 11.35
C LEU A 432 1.83 -40.61 10.10
N THR A 433 1.30 -39.96 9.08
CA THR A 433 2.01 -39.52 7.87
C THR A 433 1.71 -38.06 7.65
N VAL A 434 2.65 -37.36 6.99
CA VAL A 434 2.46 -35.94 6.67
C VAL A 434 1.25 -35.75 5.75
N GLU A 435 1.08 -36.64 4.76
CA GLU A 435 -0.04 -36.61 3.82
C GLU A 435 -1.39 -36.86 4.55
N GLY A 436 -1.42 -37.79 5.48
CA GLY A 436 -2.61 -38.09 6.31
C GLY A 436 -3.00 -36.90 7.19
N SER A 437 -1.97 -36.28 7.83
CA SER A 437 -2.14 -35.09 8.66
C SER A 437 -2.68 -33.89 7.84
N VAL A 438 -2.03 -33.54 6.73
CA VAL A 438 -2.44 -32.43 5.87
C VAL A 438 -3.81 -32.70 5.23
N GLY A 439 -4.01 -33.91 4.67
CA GLY A 439 -5.26 -34.32 4.01
C GLY A 439 -6.49 -34.39 4.93
N ALA A 440 -6.30 -34.48 6.25
CA ALA A 440 -7.40 -34.50 7.22
C ALA A 440 -7.97 -33.08 7.49
N ARG A 441 -7.24 -31.99 7.17
CA ARG A 441 -7.60 -30.59 7.49
C ARG A 441 -8.47 -29.95 6.41
N ARG A 442 -9.69 -30.49 6.23
CA ARG A 442 -10.64 -30.17 5.14
C ARG A 442 -11.60 -29.02 5.43
N GLY A 443 -11.53 -28.40 6.60
CA GLY A 443 -12.32 -27.21 6.91
C GLY A 443 -11.96 -26.05 5.96
N ARG A 444 -12.90 -25.11 5.73
CA ARG A 444 -12.60 -23.89 4.96
C ARG A 444 -11.38 -23.17 5.58
N GLY A 445 -10.42 -22.79 4.75
CA GLY A 445 -9.17 -22.18 5.21
C GLY A 445 -8.14 -23.18 5.75
N GLY A 446 -8.43 -24.49 5.73
CA GLY A 446 -7.48 -25.55 6.12
C GLY A 446 -6.41 -25.80 5.04
N THR A 447 -5.40 -26.59 5.40
CA THR A 447 -4.24 -26.88 4.55
C THR A 447 -4.41 -28.09 3.63
N ALA A 448 -5.57 -28.81 3.66
CA ALA A 448 -5.79 -29.94 2.76
C ALA A 448 -5.66 -29.49 1.28
N PRO A 449 -5.10 -30.34 0.38
CA PRO A 449 -4.82 -29.95 -1.00
C PRO A 449 -6.04 -29.39 -1.75
N GLU A 450 -7.22 -29.95 -1.56
CA GLU A 450 -8.46 -29.42 -2.16
C GLU A 450 -8.82 -28.04 -1.63
N ARG A 451 -8.56 -27.76 -0.35
CA ARG A 451 -8.82 -26.42 0.26
C ARG A 451 -7.82 -25.38 -0.24
N VAL A 452 -6.57 -25.78 -0.45
CA VAL A 452 -5.53 -24.88 -0.98
C VAL A 452 -5.79 -24.56 -2.44
N ARG A 453 -6.23 -25.53 -3.25
CA ARG A 453 -6.66 -25.26 -4.64
C ARG A 453 -7.84 -24.28 -4.71
N GLU A 454 -8.80 -24.39 -3.78
CA GLU A 454 -9.88 -23.40 -3.67
C GLU A 454 -9.36 -22.02 -3.28
N GLN A 455 -8.41 -21.95 -2.33
CA GLN A 455 -7.79 -20.67 -1.93
C GLN A 455 -7.02 -20.02 -3.08
N ILE A 456 -6.31 -20.78 -3.91
CA ILE A 456 -5.64 -20.27 -5.12
C ILE A 456 -6.68 -19.64 -6.06
N ALA A 457 -7.76 -20.37 -6.37
CA ALA A 457 -8.81 -19.86 -7.25
C ALA A 457 -9.51 -18.59 -6.68
N GLU A 458 -9.79 -18.56 -5.37
CA GLU A 458 -10.34 -17.40 -4.69
C GLU A 458 -9.36 -16.21 -4.73
N ALA A 459 -8.06 -16.46 -4.55
CA ALA A 459 -7.03 -15.42 -4.63
C ALA A 459 -6.90 -14.85 -6.05
N GLU A 460 -6.87 -15.71 -7.08
CA GLU A 460 -6.83 -15.29 -8.49
C GLU A 460 -8.06 -14.45 -8.86
N ALA A 461 -9.26 -14.85 -8.42
CA ALA A 461 -10.48 -14.07 -8.62
C ALA A 461 -10.41 -12.71 -7.90
N GLY A 462 -9.90 -12.67 -6.68
CA GLY A 462 -9.70 -11.44 -5.92
C GLY A 462 -8.69 -10.49 -6.57
N LEU A 463 -7.59 -11.04 -7.10
CA LEU A 463 -6.59 -10.30 -7.88
C LEU A 463 -7.21 -9.68 -9.13
N ALA A 464 -8.03 -10.44 -9.88
CA ALA A 464 -8.67 -9.96 -11.09
C ALA A 464 -9.65 -8.81 -10.81
N ASP A 465 -10.50 -8.92 -9.78
CA ASP A 465 -11.43 -7.85 -9.36
C ASP A 465 -10.67 -6.59 -8.93
N ALA A 466 -9.64 -6.76 -8.10
CA ALA A 466 -8.82 -5.66 -7.60
C ALA A 466 -8.06 -4.93 -8.73
N ARG A 467 -7.51 -5.67 -9.70
CA ARG A 467 -6.88 -5.09 -10.91
C ARG A 467 -7.89 -4.34 -11.77
N GLY A 468 -9.13 -4.85 -11.89
CA GLY A 468 -10.22 -4.16 -12.57
C GLY A 468 -10.47 -2.78 -11.99
N TRP A 469 -10.55 -2.66 -10.66
CA TRP A 469 -10.67 -1.37 -9.98
C TRP A 469 -9.42 -0.48 -10.16
N ALA A 470 -8.23 -1.03 -10.00
CA ALA A 470 -6.97 -0.29 -10.14
C ALA A 470 -6.80 0.31 -11.55
N ALA A 471 -7.33 -0.35 -12.58
CA ALA A 471 -7.29 0.12 -13.97
C ALA A 471 -8.37 1.18 -14.30
N THR A 472 -9.28 1.52 -13.36
CA THR A 472 -10.35 2.49 -13.63
C THR A 472 -9.80 3.91 -13.64
N ALA A 473 -9.93 4.62 -14.75
CA ALA A 473 -9.59 6.04 -14.84
C ALA A 473 -10.54 6.88 -13.97
N LEU A 474 -10.04 7.94 -13.36
CA LEU A 474 -10.85 8.89 -12.55
C LEU A 474 -11.58 9.91 -13.44
N ARG A 475 -11.04 10.24 -14.60
CA ARG A 475 -11.49 11.30 -15.52
C ARG A 475 -11.12 10.96 -16.97
#